data_b4f5dc22348300983d8dcc536e643368
#
_entry.id   b4f5dc22348300983d8dcc536e643368
#
_cell.length_a   1.000
_cell.length_b   1.000
_cell.length_c   1.000
_cell.angle_alpha   90.00
_cell.angle_beta   90.00
_cell.angle_gamma   90.00
#
_symmetry.space_group_name_H-M   'P 1'
#
loop_
_entity.id
_entity.type
_entity.pdbx_description
1 polymer ?
#
loop_
_entity_poly.entity_id
_entity_poly.type
_entity_poly.pdbx_seq_one_letter_code
_entity_poly.pdbx_strand_id
1 'polypeptide(L)'
;GSLVTIVTAVLLTLGIGVGVWYINSGQFTQVPSLLGQTQQAAEKRLSDAGLGLEGVERVFSDTVERGAVVGSDPASGDRIRGNGSVKLTVSRGPEIVRVPDVAGSSLADARLSLKKVGLVPGMVTKEFSEDVARGEVIRTEPRAGTDRHPDTAVAMVVSKGSPVDVPDVTGLSVEDATAELEGEGLKVRVLPGRVDSPEDAGDIAQQSPGADAEAAQGDTVELTVSKGPRMLDVPDVTGRDVDEARATLEEAGFEVKVDRPFLSFSDTVARQSVAGGEQAPEGSTITIRTKGL
;
A
#
# COMPACT_ATOMS: atom_id res chain seq x y z
N GLY A 1 -85.86 -44.47 -28.70
CA GLY A 1 -84.92 -43.56 -29.41
C GLY A 1 -83.95 -42.83 -28.50
N SER A 2 -84.37 -42.41 -27.32
CA SER A 2 -83.56 -41.52 -26.46
C SER A 2 -82.33 -42.14 -25.77
N LEU A 3 -82.40 -43.42 -25.42
CA LEU A 3 -81.33 -44.12 -24.69
C LEU A 3 -80.13 -44.42 -25.59
N VAL A 4 -80.36 -44.75 -26.87
CA VAL A 4 -79.32 -45.00 -27.88
C VAL A 4 -78.56 -43.69 -28.19
N THR A 5 -79.29 -42.59 -28.32
CA THR A 5 -78.70 -41.27 -28.58
C THR A 5 -77.80 -40.80 -27.42
N ILE A 6 -78.23 -41.06 -26.17
CA ILE A 6 -77.43 -40.66 -24.97
C ILE A 6 -76.18 -41.54 -24.86
N VAL A 7 -76.25 -42.83 -25.09
CA VAL A 7 -75.11 -43.73 -25.06
C VAL A 7 -74.09 -43.42 -26.18
N THR A 8 -74.59 -43.08 -27.39
CA THR A 8 -73.71 -42.67 -28.48
C THR A 8 -73.01 -41.33 -28.17
N ALA A 9 -73.70 -40.37 -27.58
CA ALA A 9 -73.09 -39.10 -27.17
C ALA A 9 -72.04 -39.24 -26.09
N VAL A 10 -72.28 -40.10 -25.07
CA VAL A 10 -71.33 -40.42 -23.99
C VAL A 10 -70.09 -41.15 -24.55
N LEU A 11 -70.26 -42.10 -25.46
CA LEU A 11 -69.15 -42.77 -26.09
C LEU A 11 -68.33 -41.84 -27.00
N LEU A 12 -68.95 -40.92 -27.71
CA LEU A 12 -68.28 -39.90 -28.51
C LEU A 12 -67.49 -38.92 -27.63
N THR A 13 -68.07 -38.44 -26.55
CA THR A 13 -67.39 -37.56 -25.59
C THR A 13 -66.23 -38.25 -24.83
N LEU A 14 -66.39 -39.50 -24.44
CA LEU A 14 -65.32 -40.32 -23.90
C LEU A 14 -64.21 -40.62 -24.93
N GLY A 15 -64.59 -40.94 -26.18
CA GLY A 15 -63.65 -41.14 -27.26
C GLY A 15 -62.83 -39.91 -27.61
N ILE A 16 -63.50 -38.74 -27.68
CA ILE A 16 -62.81 -37.44 -27.84
C ILE A 16 -61.93 -37.12 -26.64
N GLY A 17 -62.42 -37.31 -25.41
CA GLY A 17 -61.67 -37.07 -24.20
C GLY A 17 -60.40 -37.94 -24.11
N VAL A 18 -60.53 -39.25 -24.40
CA VAL A 18 -59.39 -40.17 -24.44
C VAL A 18 -58.43 -39.84 -25.61
N GLY A 19 -59.00 -39.49 -26.76
CA GLY A 19 -58.20 -39.08 -27.93
C GLY A 19 -57.39 -37.80 -27.68
N VAL A 20 -58.04 -36.79 -27.07
CA VAL A 20 -57.38 -35.54 -26.70
C VAL A 20 -56.34 -35.79 -25.57
N TRP A 21 -56.69 -36.65 -24.59
CA TRP A 21 -55.69 -37.02 -23.56
C TRP A 21 -54.53 -37.82 -24.16
N TYR A 22 -54.74 -38.76 -25.06
CA TYR A 22 -53.71 -39.55 -25.72
C TYR A 22 -52.81 -38.65 -26.61
N ILE A 23 -53.40 -37.74 -27.38
CA ILE A 23 -52.68 -36.76 -28.20
C ILE A 23 -51.87 -35.81 -27.32
N ASN A 24 -52.47 -35.35 -26.22
CA ASN A 24 -51.83 -34.37 -25.37
C ASN A 24 -50.81 -34.97 -24.41
N SER A 25 -50.99 -36.19 -23.90
CA SER A 25 -50.06 -36.86 -22.99
C SER A 25 -48.97 -37.70 -23.73
N GLY A 26 -49.27 -38.19 -24.92
CA GLY A 26 -48.30 -38.96 -25.71
C GLY A 26 -47.32 -38.11 -26.54
N GLN A 27 -47.60 -36.79 -26.69
CA GLN A 27 -46.77 -35.90 -27.50
C GLN A 27 -45.76 -35.08 -26.67
N PHE A 28 -45.76 -35.21 -25.34
CA PHE A 28 -44.85 -34.48 -24.46
C PHE A 28 -43.96 -35.46 -23.70
N THR A 29 -42.70 -35.08 -23.56
CA THR A 29 -41.71 -35.74 -22.73
C THR A 29 -41.13 -34.72 -21.75
N GLN A 30 -40.39 -35.15 -20.76
CA GLN A 30 -39.69 -34.27 -19.85
C GLN A 30 -38.23 -34.18 -20.24
N VAL A 31 -37.68 -33.01 -20.15
CA VAL A 31 -36.22 -32.81 -20.30
C VAL A 31 -35.49 -33.57 -19.19
N PRO A 32 -34.60 -34.53 -19.52
CA PRO A 32 -33.88 -35.30 -18.52
C PRO A 32 -32.97 -34.43 -17.66
N SER A 33 -32.53 -34.94 -16.53
CA SER A 33 -31.54 -34.24 -15.69
C SER A 33 -30.20 -34.22 -16.41
N LEU A 34 -29.73 -32.99 -16.74
CA LEU A 34 -28.53 -32.76 -17.54
C LEU A 34 -27.44 -32.03 -16.74
N LEU A 35 -27.80 -31.40 -15.62
CA LEU A 35 -26.90 -30.57 -14.81
C LEU A 35 -25.68 -31.36 -14.32
N GLY A 36 -24.51 -30.78 -14.42
CA GLY A 36 -23.25 -31.34 -13.94
C GLY A 36 -22.68 -32.47 -14.77
N GLN A 37 -23.40 -32.90 -15.85
CA GLN A 37 -22.91 -33.95 -16.77
C GLN A 37 -22.00 -33.32 -17.82
N THR A 38 -21.12 -34.18 -18.40
CA THR A 38 -20.35 -33.75 -19.57
C THR A 38 -21.28 -33.48 -20.75
N GLN A 39 -20.86 -32.59 -21.65
CA GLN A 39 -21.64 -32.27 -22.86
C GLN A 39 -22.06 -33.55 -23.61
N GLN A 40 -21.13 -34.50 -23.82
CA GLN A 40 -21.42 -35.74 -24.51
C GLN A 40 -22.47 -36.62 -23.80
N ALA A 41 -22.38 -36.70 -22.46
CA ALA A 41 -23.35 -37.47 -21.67
C ALA A 41 -24.73 -36.81 -21.71
N ALA A 42 -24.80 -35.48 -21.69
CA ALA A 42 -26.04 -34.74 -21.84
C ALA A 42 -26.68 -34.91 -23.22
N GLU A 43 -25.89 -34.82 -24.28
CA GLU A 43 -26.36 -35.05 -25.67
C GLU A 43 -26.90 -36.46 -25.82
N LYS A 44 -26.20 -37.46 -25.30
CA LYS A 44 -26.67 -38.84 -25.30
C LYS A 44 -28.01 -39.01 -24.58
N ARG A 45 -28.15 -38.43 -23.40
CA ARG A 45 -29.43 -38.45 -22.62
C ARG A 45 -30.58 -37.78 -23.36
N LEU A 46 -30.32 -36.68 -24.06
CA LEU A 46 -31.33 -36.02 -24.88
C LEU A 46 -31.76 -36.94 -26.01
N SER A 47 -30.82 -37.54 -26.72
CA SER A 47 -31.09 -38.50 -27.79
C SER A 47 -31.87 -39.73 -27.31
N ASP A 48 -31.48 -40.31 -26.15
CA ASP A 48 -32.17 -41.44 -25.53
C ASP A 48 -33.62 -41.06 -25.11
N ALA A 49 -33.90 -39.81 -24.82
CA ALA A 49 -35.22 -39.25 -24.52
C ALA A 49 -36.01 -38.83 -25.80
N GLY A 50 -35.46 -39.04 -27.00
CA GLY A 50 -36.05 -38.64 -28.26
C GLY A 50 -36.02 -37.13 -28.52
N LEU A 51 -35.16 -36.38 -27.81
CA LEU A 51 -35.01 -34.93 -27.93
C LEU A 51 -33.78 -34.57 -28.80
N GLY A 52 -33.92 -33.51 -29.56
CA GLY A 52 -32.84 -32.94 -30.35
C GLY A 52 -31.98 -31.95 -29.53
N LEU A 53 -30.79 -31.70 -30.05
CA LEU A 53 -29.93 -30.61 -29.59
C LEU A 53 -30.17 -29.39 -30.51
N GLU A 54 -30.61 -28.25 -29.95
CA GLU A 54 -30.75 -27.00 -30.70
C GLU A 54 -29.42 -26.31 -30.89
N GLY A 55 -28.60 -26.35 -29.81
CA GLY A 55 -27.28 -25.73 -29.81
C GLY A 55 -26.61 -25.81 -28.44
N VAL A 56 -25.33 -25.43 -28.42
CA VAL A 56 -24.53 -25.36 -27.21
C VAL A 56 -24.01 -23.96 -27.03
N GLU A 57 -24.43 -23.30 -25.93
CA GLU A 57 -23.88 -22.04 -25.47
C GLU A 57 -22.80 -22.33 -24.42
N ARG A 58 -21.75 -21.54 -24.43
CA ARG A 58 -20.62 -21.68 -23.48
C ARG A 58 -20.50 -20.46 -22.60
N VAL A 59 -20.60 -20.66 -21.30
CA VAL A 59 -20.51 -19.59 -20.28
C VAL A 59 -19.42 -19.91 -19.28
N PHE A 60 -18.86 -18.86 -18.65
CA PHE A 60 -17.99 -19.05 -17.51
C PHE A 60 -18.80 -19.47 -16.28
N SER A 61 -18.23 -20.32 -15.45
CA SER A 61 -18.81 -20.77 -14.19
C SER A 61 -17.71 -21.08 -13.18
N ASP A 62 -17.84 -20.52 -11.98
CA ASP A 62 -16.92 -20.78 -10.87
C ASP A 62 -17.28 -22.06 -10.10
N THR A 63 -18.50 -22.57 -10.30
CA THR A 63 -19.05 -23.70 -9.54
C THR A 63 -19.15 -24.99 -10.34
N VAL A 64 -19.15 -24.88 -11.68
CA VAL A 64 -19.29 -26.03 -12.58
C VAL A 64 -18.01 -26.21 -13.37
N GLU A 65 -17.48 -27.44 -13.37
CA GLU A 65 -16.26 -27.77 -14.07
C GLU A 65 -16.38 -27.51 -15.59
N ARG A 66 -15.24 -27.21 -16.20
CA ARG A 66 -15.15 -26.98 -17.64
C ARG A 66 -15.67 -28.22 -18.42
N GLY A 67 -16.57 -27.98 -19.36
CA GLY A 67 -17.16 -28.99 -20.19
C GLY A 67 -18.40 -29.68 -19.62
N ALA A 68 -18.79 -29.35 -18.39
CA ALA A 68 -20.01 -29.83 -17.78
C ALA A 68 -21.18 -28.87 -18.02
N VAL A 69 -22.39 -29.38 -18.02
CA VAL A 69 -23.63 -28.66 -18.28
C VAL A 69 -24.01 -27.80 -17.05
N VAL A 70 -24.14 -26.52 -17.27
CA VAL A 70 -24.60 -25.52 -16.30
C VAL A 70 -26.11 -25.41 -16.27
N GLY A 71 -26.72 -25.56 -17.44
CA GLY A 71 -28.17 -25.44 -17.59
C GLY A 71 -28.64 -25.88 -18.96
N SER A 72 -29.96 -25.93 -19.14
CA SER A 72 -30.61 -26.20 -20.41
C SER A 72 -31.84 -25.32 -20.58
N ASP A 73 -32.24 -25.11 -21.82
CA ASP A 73 -33.49 -24.42 -22.16
C ASP A 73 -34.25 -25.27 -23.20
N PRO A 74 -35.43 -25.85 -22.90
CA PRO A 74 -36.09 -25.81 -21.58
C PRO A 74 -35.31 -26.48 -20.47
N ALA A 75 -35.59 -26.07 -19.21
CA ALA A 75 -34.87 -26.55 -18.03
C ALA A 75 -35.10 -28.08 -17.80
N SER A 76 -34.15 -28.70 -17.11
CA SER A 76 -34.33 -30.10 -16.67
C SER A 76 -35.61 -30.27 -15.86
N GLY A 77 -36.45 -31.26 -16.27
CA GLY A 77 -37.76 -31.51 -15.67
C GLY A 77 -38.93 -30.80 -16.38
N ASP A 78 -38.69 -29.83 -17.24
CA ASP A 78 -39.74 -29.18 -18.02
C ASP A 78 -40.35 -30.10 -19.06
N ARG A 79 -41.61 -29.86 -19.39
CA ARG A 79 -42.31 -30.61 -20.43
C ARG A 79 -42.06 -30.00 -21.80
N ILE A 80 -41.63 -30.79 -22.72
CA ILE A 80 -41.36 -30.43 -24.10
C ILE A 80 -42.04 -31.44 -25.05
N ARG A 81 -42.29 -31.05 -26.27
CA ARG A 81 -42.76 -32.00 -27.29
C ARG A 81 -41.74 -33.10 -27.49
N GLY A 82 -42.21 -34.32 -27.70
CA GLY A 82 -41.36 -35.53 -27.82
C GLY A 82 -40.36 -35.58 -28.97
N ASN A 83 -40.40 -34.57 -29.86
CA ASN A 83 -39.42 -34.36 -30.93
C ASN A 83 -38.82 -32.94 -30.85
N GLY A 84 -38.96 -32.29 -29.70
CA GLY A 84 -38.43 -30.96 -29.47
C GLY A 84 -36.91 -30.95 -29.31
N SER A 85 -36.34 -29.77 -29.37
CA SER A 85 -34.91 -29.55 -29.24
C SER A 85 -34.62 -28.78 -27.98
N VAL A 86 -33.51 -29.06 -27.33
CA VAL A 86 -33.02 -28.43 -26.10
C VAL A 86 -31.70 -27.74 -26.36
N LYS A 87 -31.58 -26.50 -25.92
CA LYS A 87 -30.32 -25.77 -25.91
C LYS A 87 -29.54 -26.11 -24.64
N LEU A 88 -28.27 -26.44 -24.77
CA LEU A 88 -27.39 -26.70 -23.63
C LEU A 88 -26.52 -25.46 -23.32
N THR A 89 -26.35 -25.19 -22.05
CA THR A 89 -25.37 -24.23 -21.55
C THR A 89 -24.25 -25.02 -20.87
N VAL A 90 -23.04 -24.89 -21.38
CA VAL A 90 -21.86 -25.64 -20.92
C VAL A 90 -20.82 -24.71 -20.31
N SER A 91 -20.25 -25.14 -19.21
CA SER A 91 -19.23 -24.39 -18.51
C SER A 91 -17.92 -24.31 -19.30
N ARG A 92 -17.35 -23.11 -19.35
CA ARG A 92 -15.97 -22.87 -19.77
C ARG A 92 -14.98 -22.98 -18.60
N GLY A 93 -15.45 -23.27 -17.40
CA GLY A 93 -14.72 -23.13 -16.14
C GLY A 93 -14.72 -21.67 -15.67
N PRO A 94 -13.97 -21.38 -14.63
CA PRO A 94 -13.86 -20.02 -14.11
C PRO A 94 -13.27 -19.07 -15.17
N GLU A 95 -13.74 -17.83 -15.17
CA GLU A 95 -13.09 -16.78 -15.94
C GLU A 95 -11.79 -16.39 -15.24
N ILE A 96 -10.69 -16.55 -15.96
CA ILE A 96 -9.36 -16.20 -15.45
C ILE A 96 -8.67 -15.23 -16.38
N VAL A 97 -7.98 -14.27 -15.78
CA VAL A 97 -7.09 -13.33 -16.45
C VAL A 97 -5.70 -13.48 -15.87
N ARG A 98 -4.69 -13.29 -16.70
CA ARG A 98 -3.30 -13.39 -16.28
C ARG A 98 -2.76 -12.03 -15.90
N VAL A 99 -2.09 -11.94 -14.76
CA VAL A 99 -1.40 -10.71 -14.33
C VAL A 99 -0.31 -10.36 -15.35
N PRO A 100 -0.38 -9.20 -16.01
CA PRO A 100 0.63 -8.79 -16.98
C PRO A 100 1.97 -8.48 -16.29
N ASP A 101 3.05 -8.65 -17.02
CA ASP A 101 4.36 -8.18 -16.58
C ASP A 101 4.45 -6.67 -16.82
N VAL A 102 4.55 -5.92 -15.73
CA VAL A 102 4.65 -4.46 -15.73
C VAL A 102 5.93 -3.98 -15.03
N ALA A 103 6.86 -4.89 -14.73
CA ALA A 103 8.14 -4.53 -14.16
C ALA A 103 8.90 -3.56 -15.10
N GLY A 104 9.53 -2.55 -14.54
CA GLY A 104 10.24 -1.52 -15.30
C GLY A 104 9.36 -0.50 -16.03
N SER A 105 8.03 -0.61 -15.94
CA SER A 105 7.13 0.39 -16.50
C SER A 105 6.79 1.48 -15.48
N SER A 106 6.34 2.64 -15.98
CA SER A 106 5.82 3.68 -15.11
C SER A 106 4.57 3.19 -14.34
N LEU A 107 4.33 3.75 -13.16
CA LEU A 107 3.11 3.42 -12.40
C LEU A 107 1.81 3.68 -13.19
N ALA A 108 1.80 4.72 -14.04
CA ALA A 108 0.66 5.04 -14.87
C ALA A 108 0.41 3.97 -15.94
N ASP A 109 1.45 3.54 -16.64
CA ASP A 109 1.36 2.50 -17.66
C ASP A 109 1.01 1.13 -17.06
N ALA A 110 1.57 0.82 -15.89
CA ALA A 110 1.24 -0.39 -15.15
C ALA A 110 -0.26 -0.46 -14.79
N ARG A 111 -0.81 0.65 -14.30
CA ARG A 111 -2.26 0.77 -14.00
C ARG A 111 -3.12 0.58 -15.23
N LEU A 112 -2.72 1.16 -16.35
CA LEU A 112 -3.43 0.98 -17.63
C LEU A 112 -3.38 -0.47 -18.10
N SER A 113 -2.21 -1.12 -17.99
CA SER A 113 -2.03 -2.52 -18.39
C SER A 113 -2.88 -3.47 -17.56
N LEU A 114 -2.96 -3.26 -16.23
CA LEU A 114 -3.84 -4.04 -15.35
C LEU A 114 -5.32 -3.88 -15.74
N LYS A 115 -5.78 -2.63 -15.93
CA LYS A 115 -7.16 -2.35 -16.33
C LYS A 115 -7.51 -2.96 -17.69
N LYS A 116 -6.60 -2.94 -18.64
CA LYS A 116 -6.80 -3.48 -19.99
C LYS A 116 -7.11 -4.97 -19.99
N VAL A 117 -6.56 -5.72 -19.03
CA VAL A 117 -6.84 -7.16 -18.89
C VAL A 117 -7.97 -7.46 -17.91
N GLY A 118 -8.65 -6.46 -17.37
CA GLY A 118 -9.78 -6.64 -16.45
C GLY A 118 -9.37 -6.84 -14.98
N LEU A 119 -8.16 -6.45 -14.61
CA LEU A 119 -7.70 -6.42 -13.22
C LEU A 119 -7.81 -5.00 -12.64
N VAL A 120 -7.90 -4.91 -11.32
CA VAL A 120 -8.00 -3.63 -10.61
C VAL A 120 -6.62 -3.24 -10.06
N PRO A 121 -6.11 -2.03 -10.37
CA PRO A 121 -4.92 -1.53 -9.71
C PRO A 121 -5.15 -1.41 -8.20
N GLY A 122 -4.35 -2.13 -7.42
CA GLY A 122 -4.43 -2.18 -5.97
C GLY A 122 -3.53 -1.16 -5.27
N MET A 123 -3.14 -1.51 -4.04
CA MET A 123 -2.26 -0.69 -3.21
C MET A 123 -0.89 -0.49 -3.87
N VAL A 124 -0.32 0.69 -3.67
CA VAL A 124 1.04 1.01 -4.10
C VAL A 124 1.92 1.17 -2.88
N THR A 125 2.95 0.36 -2.80
CA THR A 125 4.03 0.47 -1.80
C THR A 125 5.32 0.90 -2.49
N LYS A 126 6.26 1.43 -1.72
CA LYS A 126 7.54 1.89 -2.26
C LYS A 126 8.70 1.22 -1.56
N GLU A 127 9.65 0.72 -2.35
CA GLU A 127 10.89 0.11 -1.87
C GLU A 127 12.10 0.71 -2.60
N PHE A 128 13.27 0.62 -1.99
CA PHE A 128 14.51 0.97 -2.69
C PHE A 128 14.85 -0.09 -3.72
N SER A 129 15.45 0.32 -4.82
CA SER A 129 15.96 -0.57 -5.86
C SER A 129 17.13 0.08 -6.57
N GLU A 130 18.21 -0.65 -6.74
CA GLU A 130 19.36 -0.24 -7.54
C GLU A 130 19.14 -0.51 -9.03
N ASP A 131 18.30 -1.53 -9.34
CA ASP A 131 18.08 -2.01 -10.70
C ASP A 131 16.92 -1.33 -11.41
N VAL A 132 15.97 -0.78 -10.65
CA VAL A 132 14.75 -0.18 -11.18
C VAL A 132 14.73 1.31 -10.88
N ALA A 133 14.55 2.13 -11.93
CA ALA A 133 14.54 3.56 -11.79
C ALA A 133 13.40 4.07 -10.88
N ARG A 134 13.64 5.20 -10.24
CA ARG A 134 12.65 5.84 -9.36
C ARG A 134 11.33 6.08 -10.09
N GLY A 135 10.23 5.64 -9.49
CA GLY A 135 8.87 5.78 -10.01
C GLY A 135 8.40 4.64 -10.91
N GLU A 136 9.29 3.71 -11.25
CA GLU A 136 8.96 2.51 -12.02
C GLU A 136 8.57 1.35 -11.10
N VAL A 137 7.79 0.42 -11.63
CA VAL A 137 7.31 -0.76 -10.92
C VAL A 137 8.41 -1.79 -10.78
N ILE A 138 8.70 -2.21 -9.56
CA ILE A 138 9.64 -3.31 -9.27
C ILE A 138 8.96 -4.65 -9.52
N ARG A 139 7.74 -4.82 -8.96
CA ARG A 139 6.96 -6.06 -9.04
C ARG A 139 5.50 -5.82 -8.72
N THR A 140 4.69 -6.82 -9.02
CA THR A 140 3.27 -6.86 -8.64
C THR A 140 3.01 -7.97 -7.62
N GLU A 141 1.94 -7.84 -6.87
CA GLU A 141 1.40 -8.84 -5.96
C GLU A 141 -0.12 -8.96 -6.15
N PRO A 142 -0.58 -10.07 -6.76
CA PRO A 142 0.15 -11.27 -7.21
C PRO A 142 1.16 -10.99 -8.33
N ARG A 143 2.16 -11.86 -8.43
CA ARG A 143 3.25 -11.74 -9.42
C ARG A 143 2.73 -11.85 -10.85
N ALA A 144 3.45 -11.22 -11.77
CA ALA A 144 3.25 -11.38 -13.21
C ALA A 144 3.15 -12.86 -13.60
N GLY A 145 2.27 -13.17 -14.57
CA GLY A 145 2.01 -14.52 -15.05
C GLY A 145 1.05 -15.36 -14.18
N THR A 146 0.63 -14.86 -13.01
CA THR A 146 -0.34 -15.55 -12.14
C THR A 146 -1.75 -15.41 -12.70
N ASP A 147 -2.51 -16.48 -12.67
CA ASP A 147 -3.92 -16.49 -13.07
C ASP A 147 -4.81 -16.01 -11.90
N ARG A 148 -5.72 -15.09 -12.18
CA ARG A 148 -6.66 -14.51 -11.22
C ARG A 148 -8.04 -14.33 -11.85
N HIS A 149 -9.07 -14.20 -11.02
CA HIS A 149 -10.39 -13.80 -11.48
C HIS A 149 -10.38 -12.34 -11.96
N PRO A 150 -11.25 -11.96 -12.90
CA PRO A 150 -11.50 -10.56 -13.23
C PRO A 150 -11.80 -9.74 -11.96
N ASP A 151 -11.55 -8.45 -12.02
CA ASP A 151 -11.74 -7.49 -10.91
C ASP A 151 -10.88 -7.75 -9.65
N THR A 152 -9.94 -8.71 -9.72
CA THR A 152 -8.97 -8.92 -8.62
C THR A 152 -8.03 -7.71 -8.55
N ALA A 153 -7.83 -7.20 -7.33
CA ALA A 153 -6.87 -6.15 -7.07
C ALA A 153 -5.43 -6.68 -7.13
N VAL A 154 -4.57 -5.96 -7.82
CA VAL A 154 -3.14 -6.26 -7.95
C VAL A 154 -2.35 -5.11 -7.36
N ALA A 155 -1.66 -5.36 -6.25
CA ALA A 155 -0.76 -4.40 -5.62
C ALA A 155 0.51 -4.24 -6.47
N MET A 156 1.09 -3.05 -6.39
CA MET A 156 2.32 -2.71 -7.11
C MET A 156 3.36 -2.18 -6.15
N VAL A 157 4.57 -2.66 -6.29
CA VAL A 157 5.74 -2.15 -5.57
C VAL A 157 6.53 -1.27 -6.52
N VAL A 158 6.71 0.00 -6.14
CA VAL A 158 7.35 1.03 -6.97
C VAL A 158 8.70 1.39 -6.39
N SER A 159 9.68 1.60 -7.26
CA SER A 159 11.03 1.99 -6.86
C SER A 159 11.07 3.42 -6.30
N LYS A 160 11.76 3.58 -5.17
CA LYS A 160 12.22 4.87 -4.66
C LYS A 160 13.52 5.34 -5.35
N GLY A 161 14.18 4.47 -6.10
CA GLY A 161 15.53 4.64 -6.62
C GLY A 161 16.57 3.97 -5.72
N SER A 162 17.84 4.16 -6.04
CA SER A 162 18.96 3.63 -5.27
C SER A 162 19.00 4.20 -3.85
N PRO A 163 19.25 3.40 -2.81
CA PRO A 163 19.42 3.89 -1.46
C PRO A 163 20.71 4.71 -1.34
N VAL A 164 20.67 5.75 -0.53
CA VAL A 164 21.81 6.62 -0.19
C VAL A 164 21.74 6.94 1.28
N ASP A 165 22.85 6.80 2.00
CA ASP A 165 22.96 7.23 3.39
C ASP A 165 23.13 8.76 3.42
N VAL A 166 22.39 9.43 4.28
CA VAL A 166 22.48 10.87 4.45
C VAL A 166 23.70 11.20 5.35
N PRO A 167 24.72 11.91 4.84
CA PRO A 167 25.88 12.29 5.65
C PRO A 167 25.48 13.29 6.73
N ASP A 168 26.27 13.37 7.80
CA ASP A 168 26.14 14.42 8.83
C ASP A 168 26.81 15.70 8.34
N VAL A 169 26.01 16.72 8.10
CA VAL A 169 26.48 18.04 7.68
C VAL A 169 26.28 19.12 8.74
N THR A 170 25.91 18.73 9.96
CA THR A 170 25.81 19.68 11.09
C THR A 170 27.18 20.28 11.41
N GLY A 171 27.22 21.57 11.68
CA GLY A 171 28.45 22.31 11.93
C GLY A 171 29.29 22.66 10.68
N LEU A 172 28.88 22.22 9.48
CA LEU A 172 29.50 22.65 8.24
C LEU A 172 28.90 23.98 7.76
N SER A 173 29.66 24.71 6.94
CA SER A 173 29.12 25.85 6.21
C SER A 173 28.00 25.38 5.25
N VAL A 174 27.10 26.28 4.88
CA VAL A 174 26.05 25.98 3.89
C VAL A 174 26.64 25.49 2.57
N GLU A 175 27.77 26.05 2.15
CA GLU A 175 28.47 25.69 0.90
C GLU A 175 29.03 24.27 0.99
N ASP A 176 29.77 23.94 2.05
CA ASP A 176 30.36 22.61 2.24
C ASP A 176 29.29 21.54 2.43
N ALA A 177 28.28 21.83 3.23
CA ALA A 177 27.13 20.94 3.42
C ALA A 177 26.40 20.63 2.11
N THR A 178 26.19 21.65 1.28
CA THR A 178 25.56 21.49 -0.04
C THR A 178 26.42 20.62 -0.95
N ALA A 179 27.73 20.88 -1.01
CA ALA A 179 28.65 20.11 -1.85
C ALA A 179 28.70 18.63 -1.42
N GLU A 180 28.72 18.36 -0.13
CA GLU A 180 28.74 16.99 0.41
C GLU A 180 27.45 16.23 0.10
N LEU A 181 26.29 16.82 0.35
CA LEU A 181 24.99 16.21 0.06
C LEU A 181 24.76 15.98 -1.45
N GLU A 182 25.13 16.96 -2.28
CA GLU A 182 25.04 16.83 -3.73
C GLU A 182 26.03 15.79 -4.28
N GLY A 183 27.19 15.63 -3.65
CA GLY A 183 28.16 14.58 -3.96
C GLY A 183 27.60 13.16 -3.78
N GLU A 184 26.72 12.98 -2.81
CA GLU A 184 25.97 11.72 -2.57
C GLU A 184 24.70 11.60 -3.44
N GLY A 185 24.45 12.55 -4.33
CA GLY A 185 23.29 12.55 -5.21
C GLY A 185 21.97 12.99 -4.57
N LEU A 186 22.06 13.69 -3.43
CA LEU A 186 20.93 14.30 -2.74
C LEU A 186 20.74 15.74 -3.21
N LYS A 187 19.53 16.26 -3.05
CA LYS A 187 19.21 17.67 -3.27
C LYS A 187 19.20 18.42 -1.95
N VAL A 188 19.49 19.70 -1.99
CA VAL A 188 19.53 20.55 -0.80
C VAL A 188 18.47 21.62 -0.87
N ARG A 189 17.81 21.85 0.27
CA ARG A 189 16.91 22.99 0.49
C ARG A 189 17.26 23.67 1.81
N VAL A 190 17.80 24.87 1.75
CA VAL A 190 18.02 25.69 2.95
C VAL A 190 16.72 26.34 3.33
N LEU A 191 16.26 26.09 4.58
CA LEU A 191 15.02 26.67 5.09
C LEU A 191 15.22 28.16 5.41
N PRO A 192 14.19 29.00 5.16
CA PRO A 192 14.21 30.39 5.60
C PRO A 192 14.08 30.46 7.12
N GLY A 193 15.01 31.05 7.76
CA GLY A 193 15.03 31.19 9.22
C GLY A 193 16.25 30.49 9.81
N ARG A 194 16.64 30.99 10.96
CA ARG A 194 17.81 30.54 11.72
C ARG A 194 17.38 30.19 13.12
N VAL A 195 18.05 29.23 13.74
CA VAL A 195 17.80 28.81 15.12
C VAL A 195 19.04 28.98 15.98
N ASP A 196 18.83 29.11 17.26
CA ASP A 196 19.94 29.07 18.22
C ASP A 196 20.48 27.64 18.27
N SER A 197 21.77 27.47 18.18
CA SER A 197 22.46 26.18 18.10
C SER A 197 23.85 26.31 18.68
N PRO A 198 24.47 25.25 19.23
CA PRO A 198 25.87 25.27 19.64
C PRO A 198 26.83 25.52 18.46
N GLU A 199 26.38 25.31 17.22
CA GLU A 199 27.16 25.55 16.02
C GLU A 199 27.38 27.05 15.77
N ASP A 200 28.45 27.40 15.05
CA ASP A 200 28.74 28.78 14.72
C ASP A 200 27.62 29.42 13.87
N ALA A 201 27.49 30.74 14.01
CA ALA A 201 26.50 31.48 13.25
C ALA A 201 26.79 31.42 11.74
N GLY A 202 25.86 30.88 10.99
CA GLY A 202 25.97 30.68 9.57
C GLY A 202 26.18 29.22 9.14
N ASP A 203 26.56 28.37 10.08
CA ASP A 203 26.72 26.94 9.83
C ASP A 203 25.41 26.19 9.99
N ILE A 204 25.40 24.91 9.60
CA ILE A 204 24.20 24.07 9.67
C ILE A 204 23.94 23.68 11.13
N ALA A 205 22.79 24.10 11.64
CA ALA A 205 22.30 23.73 12.98
C ALA A 205 21.58 22.39 12.98
N GLN A 206 20.81 22.12 11.93
CA GLN A 206 19.97 20.92 11.82
C GLN A 206 19.81 20.51 10.38
N GLN A 207 19.64 19.22 10.17
CA GLN A 207 19.30 18.64 8.88
C GLN A 207 18.11 17.68 9.01
N SER A 208 17.32 17.55 7.95
CA SER A 208 16.22 16.60 7.86
C SER A 208 16.11 16.03 6.45
N PRO A 209 16.25 14.72 6.23
CA PRO A 209 16.51 13.66 7.23
C PRO A 209 17.81 13.84 8.02
N GLY A 210 17.86 13.24 9.21
CA GLY A 210 19.07 13.26 10.05
C GLY A 210 20.22 12.45 9.45
N ALA A 211 21.40 12.55 10.07
CA ALA A 211 22.56 11.76 9.71
C ALA A 211 22.26 10.25 9.78
N ASP A 212 22.88 9.48 8.92
CA ASP A 212 22.73 8.02 8.78
C ASP A 212 21.30 7.55 8.44
N ALA A 213 20.38 8.48 8.13
CA ALA A 213 19.07 8.11 7.61
C ALA A 213 19.20 7.58 6.18
N GLU A 214 18.42 6.55 5.87
CA GLU A 214 18.34 6.03 4.51
C GLU A 214 17.41 6.89 3.65
N ALA A 215 17.92 7.43 2.57
CA ALA A 215 17.20 8.22 1.59
C ALA A 215 17.33 7.61 0.20
N ALA A 216 16.55 8.07 -0.76
CA ALA A 216 16.72 7.70 -2.15
C ALA A 216 17.55 8.76 -2.88
N GLN A 217 18.32 8.33 -3.86
CA GLN A 217 19.01 9.25 -4.75
C GLN A 217 18.02 10.26 -5.35
N GLY A 218 18.36 11.55 -5.29
CA GLY A 218 17.52 12.66 -5.72
C GLY A 218 16.50 13.15 -4.67
N ASP A 219 16.48 12.57 -3.47
CA ASP A 219 15.70 13.10 -2.34
C ASP A 219 16.29 14.43 -1.85
N THR A 220 15.45 15.23 -1.20
CA THR A 220 15.85 16.56 -0.71
C THR A 220 16.13 16.49 0.78
N VAL A 221 17.30 16.99 1.19
CA VAL A 221 17.65 17.24 2.58
C VAL A 221 17.40 18.72 2.88
N GLU A 222 16.64 18.98 3.91
CA GLU A 222 16.36 20.32 4.41
C GLU A 222 17.42 20.71 5.45
N LEU A 223 17.99 21.89 5.31
CA LEU A 223 19.01 22.44 6.19
C LEU A 223 18.49 23.67 6.93
N THR A 224 18.71 23.71 8.23
CA THR A 224 18.43 24.88 9.07
C THR A 224 19.75 25.49 9.53
N VAL A 225 19.90 26.78 9.33
CA VAL A 225 21.13 27.52 9.63
C VAL A 225 21.14 28.00 11.07
N SER A 226 22.30 27.91 11.71
CA SER A 226 22.53 28.40 13.05
C SER A 226 22.58 29.94 13.13
N LYS A 227 22.03 30.52 14.21
CA LYS A 227 22.29 31.88 14.65
C LYS A 227 23.56 32.01 15.49
N GLY A 228 24.14 30.88 15.87
CA GLY A 228 25.11 30.77 16.94
C GLY A 228 24.46 30.29 18.24
N PRO A 229 25.28 30.04 19.26
CA PRO A 229 24.79 29.64 20.57
C PRO A 229 23.94 30.71 21.22
N ARG A 230 22.92 30.27 21.95
CA ARG A 230 22.10 31.18 22.76
C ARG A 230 22.96 31.84 23.81
N MET A 231 22.96 33.17 23.85
CA MET A 231 23.71 33.95 24.81
C MET A 231 22.87 34.22 26.05
N LEU A 232 23.43 33.94 27.23
CA LEU A 232 22.81 34.17 28.54
C LEU A 232 23.62 35.18 29.35
N ASP A 233 22.96 36.00 30.15
CA ASP A 233 23.62 36.94 31.04
C ASP A 233 24.28 36.16 32.20
N VAL A 234 25.55 36.42 32.44
CA VAL A 234 26.32 35.77 33.51
C VAL A 234 26.07 36.49 34.83
N PRO A 235 25.54 35.77 35.85
CA PRO A 235 25.39 36.38 37.17
C PRO A 235 26.73 36.78 37.80
N ASP A 236 26.75 37.88 38.56
CA ASP A 236 27.91 38.21 39.39
C ASP A 236 27.90 37.34 40.67
N VAL A 237 28.89 36.49 40.79
CA VAL A 237 29.08 35.60 41.94
C VAL A 237 30.34 35.93 42.73
N THR A 238 30.98 37.05 42.42
CA THR A 238 32.15 37.50 43.19
C THR A 238 31.76 37.84 44.62
N GLY A 239 32.61 37.42 45.56
CA GLY A 239 32.36 37.63 47.00
C GLY A 239 31.39 36.61 47.61
N ARG A 240 30.76 35.72 46.85
CA ARG A 240 29.88 34.66 47.36
C ARG A 240 30.68 33.42 47.75
N ASP A 241 30.03 32.56 48.53
CA ASP A 241 30.54 31.24 48.82
C ASP A 241 30.58 30.41 47.53
N VAL A 242 31.56 29.49 47.40
CA VAL A 242 31.76 28.67 46.19
C VAL A 242 30.55 27.82 45.86
N ASP A 243 29.90 27.21 46.86
CA ASP A 243 28.76 26.34 46.62
C ASP A 243 27.52 27.14 46.18
N GLU A 244 27.32 28.33 46.80
CA GLU A 244 26.28 29.26 46.39
C GLU A 244 26.55 29.80 44.97
N ALA A 245 27.79 30.20 44.69
CA ALA A 245 28.21 30.67 43.38
C ALA A 245 27.99 29.63 42.29
N ARG A 246 28.36 28.38 42.58
CA ARG A 246 28.13 27.23 41.69
C ARG A 246 26.64 27.07 41.38
N ALA A 247 25.80 26.97 42.42
CA ALA A 247 24.37 26.82 42.25
C ALA A 247 23.75 27.96 41.40
N THR A 248 24.17 29.20 41.66
CA THR A 248 23.69 30.38 40.92
C THR A 248 24.05 30.32 39.43
N LEU A 249 25.29 29.94 39.11
CA LEU A 249 25.74 29.82 37.70
C LEU A 249 25.11 28.61 36.98
N GLU A 250 24.95 27.48 37.65
CA GLU A 250 24.31 26.30 37.11
C GLU A 250 22.82 26.56 36.85
N GLU A 251 22.11 27.24 37.74
CA GLU A 251 20.71 27.66 37.55
C GLU A 251 20.58 28.65 36.39
N ALA A 252 21.60 29.50 36.16
CA ALA A 252 21.65 30.39 35.02
C ALA A 252 21.99 29.69 33.69
N GLY A 253 22.26 28.39 33.68
CA GLY A 253 22.52 27.58 32.47
C GLY A 253 23.99 27.46 32.08
N PHE A 254 24.91 27.66 33.02
CA PHE A 254 26.35 27.51 32.78
C PHE A 254 26.92 26.26 33.48
N GLU A 255 28.02 25.72 32.94
CA GLU A 255 28.85 24.78 33.66
C GLU A 255 29.84 25.53 34.54
N VAL A 256 30.23 24.95 35.69
CA VAL A 256 31.11 25.63 36.65
C VAL A 256 32.38 24.83 36.92
N LYS A 257 33.52 25.49 36.75
CA LYS A 257 34.82 24.99 37.13
C LYS A 257 35.36 25.82 38.27
N VAL A 258 35.79 25.16 39.36
CA VAL A 258 36.38 25.82 40.50
C VAL A 258 37.92 25.73 40.42
N ASP A 259 38.59 26.88 40.36
CA ASP A 259 40.03 27.00 40.39
C ASP A 259 40.43 27.47 41.81
N ARG A 260 41.11 26.60 42.55
CA ARG A 260 41.61 26.86 43.88
C ARG A 260 43.14 27.03 43.82
N PRO A 261 43.66 28.24 44.16
CA PRO A 261 45.11 28.44 44.26
C PRO A 261 45.73 27.52 45.31
N PHE A 262 46.97 27.12 45.05
CA PHE A 262 47.74 26.37 46.02
C PHE A 262 47.83 27.15 47.35
N LEU A 263 47.52 26.50 48.47
CA LEU A 263 47.40 27.09 49.81
C LEU A 263 46.17 28.04 50.03
N SER A 264 45.16 27.95 49.20
CA SER A 264 43.89 28.66 49.46
C SER A 264 43.02 27.85 50.43
N PHE A 265 42.62 28.52 51.55
CA PHE A 265 41.66 27.98 52.52
C PHE A 265 40.34 28.75 52.47
N SER A 266 40.19 29.64 51.51
CA SER A 266 38.97 30.43 51.34
C SER A 266 38.01 29.75 50.42
N ASP A 267 36.75 29.66 50.84
CA ASP A 267 35.63 29.22 50.02
C ASP A 267 34.86 30.41 49.38
N THR A 268 35.49 31.61 49.37
CA THR A 268 34.92 32.81 48.78
C THR A 268 35.46 33.02 47.36
N VAL A 269 34.57 33.27 46.38
CA VAL A 269 34.92 33.58 45.00
C VAL A 269 35.60 34.96 44.94
N ALA A 270 36.86 34.97 44.46
CA ALA A 270 37.59 36.21 44.20
C ALA A 270 37.32 36.82 42.85
N ARG A 271 37.13 35.96 41.83
CA ARG A 271 36.81 36.37 40.46
C ARG A 271 36.21 35.21 39.66
N GLN A 272 35.54 35.57 38.59
CA GLN A 272 34.97 34.66 37.60
C GLN A 272 35.56 34.95 36.22
N SER A 273 35.61 33.92 35.32
CA SER A 273 36.24 34.02 34.00
C SER A 273 35.50 34.95 33.05
N VAL A 274 34.18 35.08 33.21
CA VAL A 274 33.33 36.05 32.50
C VAL A 274 32.72 36.94 33.57
N ALA A 275 32.79 38.26 33.39
CA ALA A 275 32.32 39.19 34.41
C ALA A 275 30.79 39.14 34.55
N GLY A 276 30.29 39.42 35.76
CA GLY A 276 28.85 39.56 36.00
C GLY A 276 28.25 40.66 35.13
N GLY A 277 27.13 40.38 34.49
CA GLY A 277 26.46 41.25 33.53
C GLY A 277 26.98 41.16 32.08
N GLU A 278 28.06 40.43 31.84
CA GLU A 278 28.46 40.07 30.48
C GLU A 278 27.66 38.81 29.99
N GLN A 279 27.64 38.58 28.71
CA GLN A 279 26.98 37.42 28.11
C GLN A 279 27.98 36.33 27.79
N ALA A 280 27.55 35.10 27.99
CA ALA A 280 28.29 33.92 27.59
C ALA A 280 27.32 32.87 26.93
N PRO A 281 27.83 31.99 26.11
CA PRO A 281 27.02 30.92 25.53
C PRO A 281 26.40 30.01 26.60
N GLU A 282 25.13 29.63 26.40
CA GLU A 282 24.45 28.64 27.22
C GLU A 282 25.27 27.34 27.26
N GLY A 283 25.42 26.73 28.44
CA GLY A 283 26.22 25.51 28.63
C GLY A 283 27.73 25.73 28.63
N SER A 284 28.22 26.97 28.40
CA SER A 284 29.66 27.25 28.51
C SER A 284 30.17 27.20 29.93
N THR A 285 31.46 26.90 30.11
CA THR A 285 32.08 26.75 31.42
C THR A 285 32.53 28.10 31.96
N ILE A 286 31.98 28.51 33.10
CA ILE A 286 32.46 29.69 33.86
C ILE A 286 33.42 29.17 34.94
N THR A 287 34.66 29.65 34.90
CA THR A 287 35.64 29.32 35.92
C THR A 287 35.56 30.35 37.04
N ILE A 288 35.29 29.87 38.25
CA ILE A 288 35.35 30.70 39.47
C ILE A 288 36.64 30.40 40.24
N ARG A 289 37.33 31.43 40.63
CA ARG A 289 38.60 31.32 41.37
C ARG A 289 38.45 31.83 42.78
N THR A 290 38.86 31.04 43.77
CA THR A 290 38.83 31.43 45.17
C THR A 290 39.95 32.38 45.52
N LYS A 291 39.80 33.12 46.67
CA LYS A 291 40.87 33.95 47.20
C LYS A 291 42.08 33.10 47.55
N GLY A 292 43.24 33.51 47.05
CA GLY A 292 44.55 33.03 47.58
C GLY A 292 44.98 33.79 48.80
N LEU A 293 46.04 33.33 49.46
CA LEU A 293 46.72 34.08 50.53
C LEU A 293 47.32 35.36 50.01
#